data_0546b004cfb6a46062d2f9c8f9607b15
#
_entry.id   0546b004cfb6a46062d2f9c8f9607b15
#
_cell.length_a   1.000
_cell.length_b   1.000
_cell.length_c   1.000
_cell.angle_alpha   90.00
_cell.angle_beta   90.00
_cell.angle_gamma   90.00
#
_symmetry.space_group_name_H-M   'P 1'
#
loop_
_entity.id
_entity.type
_entity.pdbx_description
1 polymer ?
#
loop_
_entity_poly.entity_id
_entity_poly.type
_entity_poly.pdbx_seq_one_letter_code
_entity_poly.pdbx_strand_id
1 'polypeptide(L)'
;MSEGDPRAARTRARLRAALLAECAERPLEQVSVAAVVRRARVSRSAFYLHYTDAQALAVDACAEVVRDAVQALHAWRGTPDPSRPPPALTEFVEGIAPHSALYRALLRPGGSGPLGELLHHELRERSRTERALAGAPAAALVASAVAATFAGVLADWLHGAIEATPAQLAAQIWRLLISLHRTALPS
;
A
#
# COMPACT_ATOMS: atom_id res chain seq x y z
N MET A 1 24.63 0.73 11.06
CA MET A 1 23.16 0.67 10.89
C MET A 1 22.56 1.30 12.12
N SER A 2 22.11 2.54 12.02
CA SER A 2 21.55 3.28 13.16
C SER A 2 20.11 2.80 13.36
N GLU A 3 19.86 2.02 14.40
CA GLU A 3 18.50 1.77 14.89
C GLU A 3 17.85 3.13 15.10
N GLY A 4 16.76 3.38 14.38
CA GLY A 4 16.13 4.69 14.34
C GLY A 4 15.73 5.16 15.73
N ASP A 5 16.12 6.38 16.10
CA ASP A 5 15.79 7.03 17.37
C ASP A 5 14.29 6.78 17.71
N PRO A 6 13.99 6.14 18.86
CA PRO A 6 12.60 5.86 19.26
C PRO A 6 11.72 7.11 19.39
N ARG A 7 12.33 8.27 19.60
CA ARG A 7 11.63 9.57 19.62
C ARG A 7 11.21 9.99 18.21
N ALA A 8 12.10 9.82 17.22
CA ALA A 8 11.81 10.09 15.82
C ALA A 8 10.70 9.16 15.29
N ALA A 9 10.75 7.88 15.63
CA ALA A 9 9.71 6.90 15.28
C ALA A 9 8.34 7.30 15.86
N ARG A 10 8.27 7.65 17.12
CA ARG A 10 7.04 8.16 17.77
C ARG A 10 6.53 9.44 17.15
N THR A 11 7.41 10.37 16.80
CA THR A 11 7.02 11.61 16.13
C THR A 11 6.41 11.33 14.76
N ARG A 12 7.02 10.48 13.94
CA ARG A 12 6.47 10.07 12.64
C ARG A 12 5.10 9.39 12.80
N ALA A 13 4.95 8.46 13.73
CA ALA A 13 3.66 7.79 13.98
C ALA A 13 2.55 8.79 14.35
N ARG A 14 2.85 9.78 15.22
CA ARG A 14 1.88 10.83 15.59
C ARG A 14 1.50 11.71 14.40
N LEU A 15 2.46 12.08 13.56
CA LEU A 15 2.23 12.87 12.36
C LEU A 15 1.37 12.11 11.33
N ARG A 16 1.65 10.81 11.10
CA ARG A 16 0.85 9.95 10.22
C ARG A 16 -0.60 9.82 10.70
N ALA A 17 -0.79 9.52 11.99
CA ALA A 17 -2.14 9.43 12.58
C ALA A 17 -2.91 10.76 12.47
N ALA A 18 -2.24 11.89 12.69
CA ALA A 18 -2.85 13.20 12.56
C ALA A 18 -3.24 13.53 11.11
N LEU A 19 -2.38 13.19 10.14
CA LEU A 19 -2.69 13.37 8.73
C LEU A 19 -3.92 12.55 8.32
N LEU A 20 -3.97 11.26 8.66
CA LEU A 20 -5.11 10.39 8.33
C LEU A 20 -6.42 10.95 8.92
N ALA A 21 -6.38 11.46 10.15
CA ALA A 21 -7.53 12.10 10.78
C ALA A 21 -7.94 13.41 10.07
N GLU A 22 -6.99 14.23 9.59
CA GLU A 22 -7.31 15.42 8.79
C GLU A 22 -7.89 15.02 7.42
N CYS A 23 -7.36 13.99 6.79
CA CYS A 23 -7.87 13.49 5.49
C CYS A 23 -9.23 12.80 5.59
N ALA A 24 -9.65 12.35 6.76
CA ALA A 24 -11.02 11.90 6.99
C ALA A 24 -12.05 13.03 6.98
N GLU A 25 -11.61 14.26 7.27
CA GLU A 25 -12.47 15.45 7.35
C GLU A 25 -12.45 16.28 6.07
N ARG A 26 -11.38 16.23 5.28
CA ARG A 26 -11.17 17.05 4.08
C ARG A 26 -10.19 16.40 3.08
N PRO A 27 -10.24 16.76 1.79
CA PRO A 27 -9.28 16.28 0.80
C PRO A 27 -7.83 16.68 1.15
N LEU A 28 -6.86 15.85 0.72
CA LEU A 28 -5.44 16.04 1.01
C LEU A 28 -4.92 17.42 0.60
N GLU A 29 -5.40 17.96 -0.53
CA GLU A 29 -5.01 19.26 -1.07
C GLU A 29 -5.38 20.43 -0.15
N GLN A 30 -6.35 20.22 0.75
CA GLN A 30 -6.80 21.19 1.74
C GLN A 30 -6.14 20.99 3.12
N VAL A 31 -5.35 19.92 3.28
CA VAL A 31 -4.66 19.64 4.54
C VAL A 31 -3.36 20.43 4.61
N SER A 32 -3.29 21.35 5.57
CA SER A 32 -2.08 22.15 5.81
C SER A 32 -1.16 21.48 6.83
N VAL A 33 0.16 21.70 6.69
CA VAL A 33 1.15 21.29 7.70
C VAL A 33 0.79 21.84 9.08
N ALA A 34 0.26 23.08 9.15
CA ALA A 34 -0.17 23.70 10.41
C ALA A 34 -1.30 22.92 11.10
N ALA A 35 -2.28 22.39 10.35
CA ALA A 35 -3.35 21.57 10.90
C ALA A 35 -2.80 20.23 11.43
N VAL A 36 -1.93 19.58 10.65
CA VAL A 36 -1.32 18.30 11.03
C VAL A 36 -0.49 18.42 12.31
N VAL A 37 0.43 19.39 12.40
CA VAL A 37 1.31 19.53 13.57
C VAL A 37 0.53 19.91 14.83
N ARG A 38 -0.52 20.73 14.70
CA ARG A 38 -1.43 21.07 15.81
C ARG A 38 -2.13 19.80 16.32
N ARG A 39 -2.73 18.99 15.44
CA ARG A 39 -3.42 17.74 15.80
C ARG A 39 -2.44 16.73 16.38
N ALA A 40 -1.26 16.60 15.79
CA ALA A 40 -0.19 15.71 16.27
C ALA A 40 0.44 16.17 17.59
N ARG A 41 0.23 17.42 18.01
CA ARG A 41 0.94 18.05 19.14
C ARG A 41 2.46 17.99 18.98
N VAL A 42 2.93 18.32 17.79
CA VAL A 42 4.35 18.33 17.39
C VAL A 42 4.71 19.73 16.93
N SER A 43 5.94 20.18 17.13
CA SER A 43 6.37 21.47 16.63
C SER A 43 6.54 21.45 15.10
N ARG A 44 6.38 22.60 14.46
CA ARG A 44 6.60 22.75 13.01
C ARG A 44 8.03 22.41 12.61
N SER A 45 9.02 22.76 13.43
CA SER A 45 10.42 22.40 13.20
C SER A 45 10.62 20.87 13.26
N ALA A 46 9.99 20.18 14.20
CA ALA A 46 10.06 18.73 14.26
C ALA A 46 9.39 18.04 13.06
N PHE A 47 8.35 18.63 12.46
CA PHE A 47 7.78 18.15 11.20
C PHE A 47 8.82 18.17 10.09
N TYR A 48 9.47 19.33 9.88
CA TYR A 48 10.44 19.52 8.79
C TYR A 48 11.74 18.75 8.96
N LEU A 49 12.00 18.15 10.12
CA LEU A 49 13.08 17.17 10.29
C LEU A 49 12.76 15.82 9.60
N HIS A 50 11.47 15.54 9.31
CA HIS A 50 11.03 14.25 8.77
C HIS A 50 10.39 14.35 7.39
N TYR A 51 9.71 15.45 7.08
CA TYR A 51 8.91 15.59 5.84
C TYR A 51 9.06 17.00 5.26
N THR A 52 9.11 17.08 3.94
CA THR A 52 9.16 18.36 3.20
C THR A 52 7.82 19.07 3.19
N ASP A 53 6.73 18.31 3.12
CA ASP A 53 5.36 18.81 2.98
C ASP A 53 4.33 17.75 3.41
N ALA A 54 3.05 18.10 3.34
CA ALA A 54 1.95 17.22 3.70
C ALA A 54 1.83 16.03 2.72
N GLN A 55 2.22 16.18 1.46
CA GLN A 55 2.17 15.11 0.47
C GLN A 55 3.23 14.04 0.77
N ALA A 56 4.46 14.43 1.13
CA ALA A 56 5.50 13.50 1.56
C ALA A 56 5.07 12.69 2.79
N LEU A 57 4.43 13.34 3.76
CA LEU A 57 3.85 12.65 4.91
C LEU A 57 2.71 11.71 4.51
N ALA A 58 1.86 12.10 3.55
CA ALA A 58 0.76 11.27 3.07
C ALA A 58 1.26 9.99 2.37
N VAL A 59 2.29 10.13 1.54
CA VAL A 59 2.95 8.98 0.92
C VAL A 59 3.51 8.04 1.97
N ASP A 60 4.22 8.56 2.99
CA ASP A 60 4.77 7.72 4.07
C ASP A 60 3.69 7.04 4.90
N ALA A 61 2.58 7.72 5.20
CA ALA A 61 1.45 7.15 5.92
C ALA A 61 0.79 5.99 5.16
N CYS A 62 0.56 6.17 3.86
CA CYS A 62 0.01 5.11 3.01
C CYS A 62 1.02 3.99 2.76
N ALA A 63 2.31 4.33 2.65
CA ALA A 63 3.41 3.39 2.46
C ALA A 63 3.53 2.39 3.62
N GLU A 64 3.32 2.84 4.85
CA GLU A 64 3.36 1.96 6.02
C GLU A 64 2.24 0.91 5.95
N VAL A 65 1.00 1.34 5.68
CA VAL A 65 -0.15 0.43 5.51
C VAL A 65 0.11 -0.60 4.42
N VAL A 66 0.70 -0.17 3.29
CA VAL A 66 1.06 -1.07 2.18
C VAL A 66 2.13 -2.07 2.61
N ARG A 67 3.21 -1.61 3.25
CA ARG A 67 4.29 -2.50 3.69
C ARG A 67 3.81 -3.53 4.70
N ASP A 68 2.98 -3.13 5.65
CA ASP A 68 2.40 -4.03 6.65
C ASP A 68 1.51 -5.10 5.99
N ALA A 69 0.66 -4.70 5.04
CA ALA A 69 -0.18 -5.61 4.29
C ALA A 69 0.64 -6.60 3.44
N VAL A 70 1.66 -6.11 2.73
CA VAL A 70 2.58 -6.95 1.95
C VAL A 70 3.32 -7.93 2.86
N GLN A 71 3.81 -7.48 4.01
CA GLN A 71 4.48 -8.34 4.98
C GLN A 71 3.53 -9.42 5.52
N ALA A 72 2.31 -9.05 5.92
CA ALA A 72 1.30 -9.97 6.43
C ALA A 72 0.89 -11.00 5.37
N LEU A 73 0.72 -10.58 4.11
CA LEU A 73 0.41 -11.47 2.99
C LEU A 73 1.53 -12.50 2.77
N HIS A 74 2.77 -12.09 2.84
CA HIS A 74 3.93 -12.98 2.68
C HIS A 74 4.20 -13.86 3.91
N ALA A 75 3.81 -13.43 5.10
CA ALA A 75 3.87 -14.24 6.31
C ALA A 75 2.77 -15.32 6.36
N TRP A 76 1.74 -15.18 5.53
CA TRP A 76 0.63 -16.14 5.48
C TRP A 76 1.11 -17.53 5.02
N ARG A 77 0.68 -18.58 5.73
CA ARG A 77 1.09 -19.98 5.52
C ARG A 77 -0.08 -20.89 5.14
N GLY A 78 -1.23 -20.30 4.80
CA GLY A 78 -2.39 -21.08 4.35
C GLY A 78 -2.19 -21.70 2.97
N THR A 79 -3.01 -22.67 2.65
CA THR A 79 -3.05 -23.27 1.30
C THR A 79 -3.71 -22.27 0.34
N PRO A 80 -3.09 -21.94 -0.81
CA PRO A 80 -3.69 -21.05 -1.78
C PRO A 80 -4.99 -21.63 -2.37
N ASP A 81 -6.11 -21.00 -2.03
CA ASP A 81 -7.44 -21.33 -2.54
C ASP A 81 -7.97 -20.10 -3.31
N PRO A 82 -8.24 -20.21 -4.63
CA PRO A 82 -8.75 -19.10 -5.43
C PRO A 82 -10.07 -18.49 -4.93
N SER A 83 -10.85 -19.26 -4.17
CA SER A 83 -12.12 -18.81 -3.60
C SER A 83 -11.98 -18.07 -2.27
N ARG A 84 -10.81 -18.16 -1.63
CA ARG A 84 -10.54 -17.63 -0.28
C ARG A 84 -9.28 -16.78 -0.26
N PRO A 85 -9.40 -15.45 -0.40
CA PRO A 85 -8.25 -14.57 -0.25
C PRO A 85 -7.66 -14.66 1.17
N PRO A 86 -6.34 -14.48 1.33
CA PRO A 86 -5.73 -14.34 2.63
C PRO A 86 -6.37 -13.19 3.42
N PRO A 87 -6.57 -13.33 4.75
CA PRO A 87 -7.15 -12.26 5.58
C PRO A 87 -6.47 -10.91 5.38
N ALA A 88 -5.14 -10.90 5.34
CA ALA A 88 -4.36 -9.67 5.14
C ALA A 88 -4.72 -8.89 3.86
N LEU A 89 -5.09 -9.57 2.77
CA LEU A 89 -5.52 -8.90 1.55
C LEU A 89 -6.90 -8.26 1.71
N THR A 90 -7.83 -8.97 2.35
CA THR A 90 -9.18 -8.46 2.63
C THR A 90 -9.11 -7.27 3.59
N GLU A 91 -8.40 -7.41 4.70
CA GLU A 91 -8.17 -6.36 5.70
C GLU A 91 -7.52 -5.11 5.09
N PHE A 92 -6.57 -5.29 4.18
CA PHE A 92 -5.95 -4.18 3.46
C PHE A 92 -6.97 -3.40 2.62
N VAL A 93 -7.75 -4.09 1.77
CA VAL A 93 -8.73 -3.43 0.89
C VAL A 93 -9.86 -2.80 1.71
N GLU A 94 -10.34 -3.45 2.76
CA GLU A 94 -11.34 -2.89 3.68
C GLU A 94 -10.80 -1.68 4.44
N GLY A 95 -9.54 -1.72 4.87
CA GLY A 95 -8.88 -0.65 5.61
C GLY A 95 -8.64 0.63 4.79
N ILE A 96 -8.40 0.51 3.48
CA ILE A 96 -8.22 1.67 2.60
C ILE A 96 -9.55 2.28 2.12
N ALA A 97 -10.64 1.53 2.12
CA ALA A 97 -11.94 1.97 1.61
C ALA A 97 -12.45 3.28 2.26
N PRO A 98 -12.43 3.44 3.60
CA PRO A 98 -12.83 4.67 4.26
C PRO A 98 -11.95 5.88 3.91
N HIS A 99 -10.72 5.64 3.47
CA HIS A 99 -9.73 6.66 3.11
C HIS A 99 -9.52 6.77 1.60
N SER A 100 -10.47 6.27 0.80
CA SER A 100 -10.35 6.17 -0.66
C SER A 100 -9.94 7.48 -1.35
N ALA A 101 -10.39 8.64 -0.85
CA ALA A 101 -10.02 9.95 -1.38
C ALA A 101 -8.51 10.22 -1.24
N LEU A 102 -7.91 9.88 -0.09
CA LEU A 102 -6.47 10.01 0.13
C LEU A 102 -5.68 9.09 -0.81
N TYR A 103 -6.07 7.80 -0.86
CA TYR A 103 -5.40 6.84 -1.73
C TYR A 103 -5.53 7.21 -3.22
N ARG A 104 -6.67 7.74 -3.64
CA ARG A 104 -6.92 8.23 -5.01
C ARG A 104 -6.02 9.41 -5.39
N ALA A 105 -5.75 10.31 -4.46
CA ALA A 105 -4.83 11.43 -4.68
C ALA A 105 -3.38 10.98 -4.91
N LEU A 106 -2.97 9.84 -4.33
CA LEU A 106 -1.61 9.31 -4.39
C LEU A 106 -1.43 8.19 -5.40
N LEU A 107 -2.47 7.43 -5.70
CA LEU A 107 -2.52 6.35 -6.69
C LEU A 107 -3.37 6.79 -7.88
N ARG A 108 -2.72 7.18 -8.96
CA ARG A 108 -3.36 7.69 -10.18
C ARG A 108 -3.88 6.54 -11.06
N PRO A 109 -4.77 6.83 -12.03
CA PRO A 109 -5.22 5.83 -13.01
C PRO A 109 -4.05 5.06 -13.65
N GLY A 110 -4.26 3.78 -13.92
CA GLY A 110 -3.23 2.89 -14.43
C GLY A 110 -2.16 2.49 -13.41
N GLY A 111 -2.39 2.76 -12.12
CA GLY A 111 -1.45 2.37 -11.04
C GLY A 111 -0.21 3.24 -10.96
N SER A 112 -0.22 4.46 -11.53
CA SER A 112 0.89 5.41 -11.49
C SER A 112 0.83 6.34 -10.27
N GLY A 113 1.80 7.25 -10.16
CA GLY A 113 1.92 8.19 -9.04
C GLY A 113 2.72 7.66 -7.85
N PRO A 114 2.93 8.49 -6.82
CA PRO A 114 3.87 8.16 -5.73
C PRO A 114 3.56 6.86 -5.00
N LEU A 115 2.28 6.58 -4.77
CA LEU A 115 1.86 5.33 -4.13
C LEU A 115 1.91 4.15 -5.11
N GLY A 116 1.66 4.38 -6.39
CA GLY A 116 1.77 3.36 -7.43
C GLY A 116 3.20 2.88 -7.62
N GLU A 117 4.16 3.80 -7.68
CA GLU A 117 5.59 3.49 -7.74
C GLU A 117 6.05 2.68 -6.52
N LEU A 118 5.59 3.07 -5.33
CA LEU A 118 5.88 2.34 -4.10
C LEU A 118 5.29 0.92 -4.12
N LEU A 119 3.99 0.78 -4.41
CA LEU A 119 3.31 -0.52 -4.52
C LEU A 119 4.04 -1.43 -5.50
N HIS A 120 4.38 -0.88 -6.67
CA HIS A 120 5.09 -1.64 -7.70
C HIS A 120 6.47 -2.09 -7.20
N HIS A 121 7.22 -1.22 -6.53
CA HIS A 121 8.53 -1.54 -5.98
C HIS A 121 8.43 -2.63 -4.89
N GLU A 122 7.62 -2.43 -3.87
CA GLU A 122 7.50 -3.34 -2.71
C GLU A 122 7.01 -4.74 -3.15
N LEU A 123 5.98 -4.81 -3.97
CA LEU A 123 5.43 -6.08 -4.44
C LEU A 123 6.40 -6.81 -5.37
N ARG A 124 7.06 -6.08 -6.28
CA ARG A 124 8.02 -6.65 -7.23
C ARG A 124 9.23 -7.23 -6.51
N GLU A 125 9.85 -6.46 -5.62
CA GLU A 125 11.07 -6.89 -4.92
C GLU A 125 10.76 -8.10 -4.01
N ARG A 126 9.64 -8.07 -3.30
CA ARG A 126 9.25 -9.18 -2.45
C ARG A 126 8.95 -10.45 -3.25
N SER A 127 8.11 -10.35 -4.26
CA SER A 127 7.78 -11.48 -5.14
C SER A 127 9.02 -12.04 -5.84
N ARG A 128 9.93 -11.18 -6.30
CA ARG A 128 11.20 -11.59 -6.93
C ARG A 128 12.08 -12.38 -5.97
N THR A 129 12.23 -11.91 -4.73
CA THR A 129 13.06 -12.56 -3.70
C THR A 129 12.52 -13.96 -3.36
N GLU A 130 11.22 -14.07 -3.12
CA GLU A 130 10.61 -15.37 -2.78
C GLU A 130 10.71 -16.37 -3.91
N ARG A 131 10.48 -15.94 -5.15
CA ARG A 131 10.59 -16.80 -6.32
C ARG A 131 12.02 -17.24 -6.62
N ALA A 132 12.98 -16.33 -6.41
CA ALA A 132 14.39 -16.67 -6.55
C ALA A 132 14.81 -17.73 -5.52
N LEU A 133 14.37 -17.59 -4.27
CA LEU A 133 14.61 -18.59 -3.22
C LEU A 133 13.94 -19.94 -3.52
N ALA A 134 12.79 -19.92 -4.18
CA ALA A 134 12.09 -21.15 -4.60
C ALA A 134 12.63 -21.75 -5.91
N GLY A 135 13.63 -21.12 -6.56
CA GLY A 135 14.15 -21.57 -7.86
C GLY A 135 13.11 -21.47 -8.99
N ALA A 136 12.08 -20.64 -8.86
CA ALA A 136 10.99 -20.56 -9.81
C ALA A 136 11.44 -19.91 -11.13
N PRO A 137 11.06 -20.48 -12.30
CA PRO A 137 11.36 -19.88 -13.60
C PRO A 137 10.66 -18.53 -13.76
N ALA A 138 11.22 -17.66 -14.61
CA ALA A 138 10.65 -16.34 -14.94
C ALA A 138 10.32 -15.46 -13.72
N ALA A 139 11.04 -15.58 -12.61
CA ALA A 139 10.77 -14.89 -11.34
C ALA A 139 10.59 -13.39 -11.51
N ALA A 140 11.44 -12.73 -12.30
CA ALA A 140 11.36 -11.29 -12.53
C ALA A 140 10.11 -10.86 -13.33
N LEU A 141 9.74 -11.65 -14.35
CA LEU A 141 8.56 -11.38 -15.17
C LEU A 141 7.29 -11.49 -14.34
N VAL A 142 7.14 -12.57 -13.58
CA VAL A 142 5.94 -12.79 -12.74
C VAL A 142 5.86 -11.77 -11.62
N ALA A 143 6.99 -11.43 -11.00
CA ALA A 143 7.01 -10.38 -9.97
C ALA A 143 6.56 -9.03 -10.53
N SER A 144 6.99 -8.68 -11.74
CA SER A 144 6.55 -7.45 -12.42
C SER A 144 5.06 -7.50 -12.77
N ALA A 145 4.57 -8.63 -13.28
CA ALA A 145 3.15 -8.80 -13.61
C ALA A 145 2.24 -8.72 -12.37
N VAL A 146 2.64 -9.36 -11.26
CA VAL A 146 1.93 -9.30 -9.97
C VAL A 146 1.82 -7.85 -9.49
N ALA A 147 2.94 -7.12 -9.48
CA ALA A 147 2.96 -5.74 -9.01
C ALA A 147 2.11 -4.81 -9.89
N ALA A 148 2.23 -4.92 -11.22
CA ALA A 148 1.47 -4.12 -12.16
C ALA A 148 -0.04 -4.42 -12.08
N THR A 149 -0.43 -5.69 -12.01
CA THR A 149 -1.83 -6.11 -11.88
C THR A 149 -2.43 -5.57 -10.59
N PHE A 150 -1.74 -5.71 -9.47
CA PHE A 150 -2.24 -5.23 -8.18
C PHE A 150 -2.43 -3.72 -8.18
N ALA A 151 -1.41 -2.96 -8.56
CA ALA A 151 -1.47 -1.49 -8.58
C ALA A 151 -2.51 -0.97 -9.55
N GLY A 152 -2.61 -1.54 -10.76
CA GLY A 152 -3.59 -1.15 -11.78
C GLY A 152 -5.03 -1.42 -11.32
N VAL A 153 -5.34 -2.64 -10.88
CA VAL A 153 -6.69 -3.00 -10.43
C VAL A 153 -7.13 -2.19 -9.22
N LEU A 154 -6.21 -1.95 -8.27
CA LEU A 154 -6.50 -1.11 -7.11
C LEU A 154 -6.80 0.35 -7.52
N ALA A 155 -6.01 0.89 -8.46
CA ALA A 155 -6.24 2.23 -8.99
C ALA A 155 -7.60 2.33 -9.69
N ASP A 156 -7.92 1.40 -10.56
CA ASP A 156 -9.18 1.37 -11.31
C ASP A 156 -10.40 1.29 -10.38
N TRP A 157 -10.30 0.51 -9.30
CA TRP A 157 -11.34 0.46 -8.27
C TRP A 157 -11.46 1.79 -7.51
N LEU A 158 -10.35 2.38 -7.07
CA LEU A 158 -10.36 3.65 -6.36
C LEU A 158 -10.93 4.79 -7.22
N HIS A 159 -10.72 4.75 -8.54
CA HIS A 159 -11.21 5.75 -9.49
C HIS A 159 -12.60 5.41 -10.07
N GLY A 160 -13.22 4.31 -9.66
CA GLY A 160 -14.59 3.94 -10.05
C GLY A 160 -14.71 3.26 -11.41
N ALA A 161 -13.60 2.88 -12.05
CA ALA A 161 -13.62 2.08 -13.28
C ALA A 161 -14.00 0.62 -13.02
N ILE A 162 -13.78 0.15 -11.79
CA ILE A 162 -14.20 -1.17 -11.30
C ILE A 162 -15.21 -0.97 -10.18
N GLU A 163 -16.43 -1.46 -10.37
CA GLU A 163 -17.47 -1.48 -9.34
C GLU A 163 -17.43 -2.81 -8.58
N ALA A 164 -16.97 -2.75 -7.33
CA ALA A 164 -16.90 -3.90 -6.44
C ALA A 164 -16.91 -3.46 -4.97
N THR A 165 -17.47 -4.27 -4.10
CA THR A 165 -17.23 -4.11 -2.66
C THR A 165 -15.76 -4.44 -2.33
N PRO A 166 -15.20 -3.95 -1.21
CA PRO A 166 -13.84 -4.30 -0.80
C PRO A 166 -13.56 -5.80 -0.77
N ALA A 167 -14.49 -6.59 -0.22
CA ALA A 167 -14.38 -8.05 -0.17
C ALA A 167 -14.39 -8.70 -1.56
N GLN A 168 -15.25 -8.22 -2.47
CA GLN A 168 -15.28 -8.68 -3.87
C GLN A 168 -13.98 -8.34 -4.59
N LEU A 169 -13.45 -7.13 -4.40
CA LEU A 169 -12.19 -6.72 -4.99
C LEU A 169 -11.03 -7.59 -4.51
N ALA A 170 -10.92 -7.82 -3.19
CA ALA A 170 -9.90 -8.69 -2.62
C ALA A 170 -9.96 -10.10 -3.20
N ALA A 171 -11.15 -10.68 -3.34
CA ALA A 171 -11.34 -11.99 -3.96
C ALA A 171 -10.96 -12.02 -5.44
N GLN A 172 -11.26 -10.96 -6.20
CA GLN A 172 -10.91 -10.86 -7.63
C GLN A 172 -9.39 -10.70 -7.82
N ILE A 173 -8.77 -9.81 -7.06
CA ILE A 173 -7.31 -9.63 -7.06
C ILE A 173 -6.62 -10.96 -6.73
N TRP A 174 -7.08 -11.66 -5.69
CA TRP A 174 -6.49 -12.93 -5.27
C TRP A 174 -6.53 -13.99 -6.38
N ARG A 175 -7.66 -14.14 -7.05
CA ARG A 175 -7.79 -15.07 -8.19
C ARG A 175 -6.83 -14.74 -9.33
N LEU A 176 -6.66 -13.45 -9.67
CA LEU A 176 -5.72 -13.00 -10.69
C LEU A 176 -4.28 -13.33 -10.28
N LEU A 177 -3.90 -13.04 -9.04
CA LEU A 177 -2.56 -13.32 -8.53
C LEU A 177 -2.23 -14.82 -8.55
N ILE A 178 -3.17 -15.69 -8.14
CA ILE A 178 -2.98 -17.17 -8.24
C ILE A 178 -2.82 -17.58 -9.70
N SER A 179 -3.59 -17.06 -10.62
CA SER A 179 -3.51 -17.38 -12.05
C SER A 179 -2.14 -17.01 -12.62
N LEU A 180 -1.62 -15.82 -12.30
CA LEU A 180 -0.28 -15.40 -12.71
C LEU A 180 0.82 -16.33 -12.14
N HIS A 181 0.63 -16.82 -10.93
CA HIS A 181 1.58 -17.76 -10.32
C HIS A 181 1.55 -19.14 -11.00
N ARG A 182 0.37 -19.63 -11.37
CA ARG A 182 0.22 -20.95 -12.03
C ARG A 182 0.73 -20.97 -13.46
N THR A 183 0.54 -19.90 -14.22
CA THR A 183 0.99 -19.80 -15.61
C THR A 183 2.53 -19.81 -15.75
N ALA A 184 3.25 -19.49 -14.70
CA ALA A 184 4.70 -19.45 -14.69
C ALA A 184 5.36 -20.74 -14.17
N LEU A 185 4.58 -21.78 -13.82
CA LEU A 185 5.10 -23.09 -13.49
C LEU A 185 5.38 -23.84 -14.79
N PRO A 186 6.53 -24.54 -14.91
CA PRO A 186 6.78 -25.42 -16.05
C PRO A 186 5.72 -26.54 -16.07
N SER A 187 5.25 -26.86 -17.25
CA SER A 187 4.34 -28.00 -17.51
C SER A 187 5.03 -29.32 -17.19
#